data_8f360fd99e750e54e44d382b1e3dd26d
#
_entry.id   8f360fd99e750e54e44d382b1e3dd26d
#
_cell.length_a   1.000
_cell.length_b   1.000
_cell.length_c   1.000
_cell.angle_alpha   90.00
_cell.angle_beta   90.00
_cell.angle_gamma   90.00
#
_symmetry.space_group_name_H-M   'P 1'
#
loop_
_entity.id
_entity.type
_entity.pdbx_description
1 polymer ?
#
loop_
_entity_poly.entity_id
_entity_poly.type
_entity_poly.pdbx_seq_one_letter_code
_entity_poly.pdbx_strand_id
1 'polypeptide(L)'
;YLGREAVSGYYSAVYRHTAEATAFLKKAFPDRMEKLTEQEQFGAGSMDVKPMDTAVIEIAGDGESARGIWYSRGTYNDLTPQGPLAFWELGIYACDFVREDGQWKVLHLLQLTDIHTPGGRSWGDPKPEPFPNLPEFDGAVPFTAPEPTVPEVLREAYYPGRPFAPLPEPPVPYETL
;
A
#
# COMPACT_ATOMS: atom_id res chain seq x y z
N TYR A 1 -10.95 -6.94 -2.38
CA TYR A 1 -12.13 -6.46 -3.15
C TYR A 1 -12.26 -7.29 -4.41
N LEU A 2 -13.44 -7.79 -4.69
CA LEU A 2 -13.72 -8.61 -5.86
C LEU A 2 -14.68 -7.88 -6.81
N GLY A 3 -14.27 -7.82 -8.10
CA GLY A 3 -15.05 -7.20 -9.16
C GLY A 3 -14.86 -5.69 -9.30
N ARG A 4 -15.16 -5.20 -10.50
CA ARG A 4 -14.92 -3.80 -10.89
C ARG A 4 -15.60 -2.79 -9.96
N GLU A 5 -16.84 -3.07 -9.56
CA GLU A 5 -17.62 -2.16 -8.71
C GLU A 5 -16.97 -2.00 -7.32
N ALA A 6 -16.60 -3.10 -6.67
CA ALA A 6 -15.97 -3.07 -5.36
C ALA A 6 -14.58 -2.39 -5.38
N VAL A 7 -13.77 -2.68 -6.41
CA VAL A 7 -12.47 -2.04 -6.62
C VAL A 7 -12.64 -0.54 -6.87
N SER A 8 -13.59 -0.15 -7.74
CA SER A 8 -13.91 1.26 -8.00
C SER A 8 -14.42 1.96 -6.74
N GLY A 9 -15.23 1.28 -5.92
CA GLY A 9 -15.72 1.78 -4.63
C GLY A 9 -14.58 2.10 -3.67
N TYR A 10 -13.58 1.20 -3.57
CA TYR A 10 -12.39 1.42 -2.75
C TYR A 10 -11.61 2.66 -3.20
N TYR A 11 -11.24 2.76 -4.46
CA TYR A 11 -10.51 3.93 -4.96
C TYR A 11 -11.30 5.23 -4.87
N SER A 12 -12.63 5.16 -5.01
CA SER A 12 -13.50 6.32 -4.78
C SER A 12 -13.49 6.77 -3.31
N ALA A 13 -13.39 5.83 -2.37
CA ALA A 13 -13.25 6.15 -0.95
C ALA A 13 -11.88 6.82 -0.66
N VAL A 14 -10.80 6.30 -1.24
CA VAL A 14 -9.46 6.92 -1.14
C VAL A 14 -9.49 8.35 -1.69
N TYR A 15 -10.08 8.56 -2.85
CA TYR A 15 -10.19 9.90 -3.45
C TYR A 15 -10.98 10.87 -2.56
N ARG A 16 -12.13 10.45 -2.02
CA ARG A 16 -12.92 11.28 -1.11
C ARG A 16 -12.13 11.65 0.14
N HIS A 17 -11.47 10.67 0.75
CA HIS A 17 -10.62 10.92 1.92
C HIS A 17 -9.54 11.96 1.64
N THR A 18 -8.84 11.85 0.51
CA THR A 18 -7.83 12.84 0.10
C THR A 18 -8.44 14.23 -0.10
N ALA A 19 -9.64 14.32 -0.68
CA ALA A 19 -10.34 15.59 -0.85
C ALA A 19 -10.74 16.22 0.50
N GLU A 20 -11.21 15.42 1.44
CA GLU A 20 -11.56 15.85 2.79
C GLU A 20 -10.33 16.31 3.58
N ALA A 21 -9.22 15.56 3.50
CA ALA A 21 -7.95 15.95 4.08
C ALA A 21 -7.43 17.27 3.48
N THR A 22 -7.56 17.44 2.17
CA THR A 22 -7.22 18.70 1.49
C THR A 22 -8.06 19.88 1.99
N ALA A 23 -9.37 19.68 2.14
CA ALA A 23 -10.27 20.70 2.67
C ALA A 23 -9.91 21.09 4.12
N PHE A 24 -9.56 20.10 4.94
CA PHE A 24 -9.05 20.34 6.29
C PHE A 24 -7.76 21.19 6.28
N LEU A 25 -6.78 20.84 5.43
CA LEU A 25 -5.51 21.57 5.34
C LEU A 25 -5.71 23.00 4.87
N LYS A 26 -6.63 23.28 3.94
CA LYS A 26 -7.00 24.62 3.51
C LYS A 26 -7.53 25.47 4.69
N LYS A 27 -8.29 24.86 5.57
CA LYS A 27 -8.83 25.53 6.76
C LYS A 27 -7.78 25.72 7.85
N ALA A 28 -6.94 24.71 8.06
CA ALA A 28 -5.95 24.73 9.16
C ALA A 28 -4.69 25.55 8.82
N PHE A 29 -4.31 25.60 7.55
CA PHE A 29 -3.08 26.23 7.08
C PHE A 29 -3.30 27.07 5.82
N PRO A 30 -4.21 28.06 5.84
CA PRO A 30 -4.60 28.83 4.63
C PRO A 30 -3.40 29.46 3.93
N ASP A 31 -2.51 30.15 4.67
CA ASP A 31 -1.36 30.85 4.11
C ASP A 31 -0.36 29.94 3.34
N ARG A 32 -0.33 28.66 3.72
CA ARG A 32 0.51 27.68 3.02
C ARG A 32 -0.19 27.12 1.79
N MET A 33 -1.47 26.83 1.92
CA MET A 33 -2.27 26.25 0.84
C MET A 33 -2.51 27.22 -0.31
N GLU A 34 -2.68 28.53 -0.03
CA GLU A 34 -2.84 29.57 -1.04
C GLU A 34 -1.61 29.74 -1.96
N LYS A 35 -0.44 29.31 -1.52
CA LYS A 35 0.80 29.36 -2.31
C LYS A 35 0.91 28.22 -3.34
N LEU A 36 0.03 27.24 -3.25
CA LEU A 36 -0.02 26.07 -4.11
C LEU A 36 -1.10 26.25 -5.18
N THR A 37 -0.87 25.70 -6.35
CA THR A 37 -1.91 25.55 -7.38
C THR A 37 -2.99 24.57 -6.89
N GLU A 38 -4.17 24.60 -7.49
CA GLU A 38 -5.25 23.66 -7.15
C GLU A 38 -4.81 22.21 -7.24
N GLN A 39 -4.00 21.86 -8.22
CA GLN A 39 -3.48 20.52 -8.40
C GLN A 39 -2.49 20.13 -7.29
N GLU A 40 -1.61 21.05 -6.87
CA GLU A 40 -0.66 20.84 -5.78
C GLU A 40 -1.32 20.79 -4.40
N GLN A 41 -2.47 21.41 -4.25
CA GLN A 41 -3.24 21.39 -3.01
C GLN A 41 -3.86 20.01 -2.75
N PHE A 42 -4.22 19.27 -3.81
CA PHE A 42 -4.83 17.95 -3.66
C PHE A 42 -3.78 16.94 -3.15
N GLY A 43 -4.01 16.42 -1.95
CA GLY A 43 -3.05 15.54 -1.28
C GLY A 43 -1.77 16.22 -0.79
N ALA A 44 -1.76 17.57 -0.66
CA ALA A 44 -0.60 18.30 -0.18
C ALA A 44 -0.09 17.75 1.15
N GLY A 45 1.23 17.55 1.24
CA GLY A 45 1.88 17.04 2.44
C GLY A 45 1.78 15.52 2.64
N SER A 46 0.99 14.82 1.83
CA SER A 46 0.99 13.35 1.81
C SER A 46 2.03 12.80 0.84
N MET A 47 2.56 11.64 1.15
CA MET A 47 3.48 10.90 0.31
C MET A 47 3.16 9.40 0.43
N ASP A 48 3.02 8.73 -0.69
CA ASP A 48 2.94 7.26 -0.74
C ASP A 48 3.75 6.80 -1.95
N VAL A 49 4.92 6.23 -1.68
CA VAL A 49 5.85 5.77 -2.71
C VAL A 49 6.16 4.30 -2.47
N LYS A 50 5.72 3.46 -3.38
CA LYS A 50 5.87 2.00 -3.35
C LYS A 50 6.52 1.52 -4.64
N PRO A 51 7.88 1.63 -4.77
CA PRO A 51 8.57 1.12 -5.94
C PRO A 51 8.36 -0.39 -6.06
N MET A 52 8.23 -0.87 -7.27
CA MET A 52 8.16 -2.29 -7.59
C MET A 52 9.52 -2.73 -8.12
N ASP A 53 10.29 -3.40 -7.27
CA ASP A 53 11.64 -3.85 -7.55
C ASP A 53 11.67 -5.34 -7.89
N THR A 54 12.69 -5.78 -8.62
CA THR A 54 13.03 -7.21 -8.80
C THR A 54 11.86 -8.04 -9.32
N ALA A 55 11.33 -7.66 -10.47
CA ALA A 55 10.22 -8.36 -11.10
C ALA A 55 10.58 -9.81 -11.48
N VAL A 56 9.71 -10.76 -11.11
CA VAL A 56 9.67 -12.10 -11.69
C VAL A 56 8.33 -12.23 -12.40
N ILE A 57 8.35 -12.40 -13.72
CA ILE A 57 7.15 -12.47 -14.55
C ILE A 57 7.19 -13.77 -15.36
N GLU A 58 6.10 -14.50 -15.33
CA GLU A 58 5.86 -15.70 -16.12
C GLU A 58 4.67 -15.50 -17.03
N ILE A 59 4.84 -15.75 -18.30
CA ILE A 59 3.76 -15.69 -19.30
C ILE A 59 3.34 -17.13 -19.63
N ALA A 60 2.04 -17.39 -19.63
CA ALA A 60 1.51 -18.68 -20.02
C ALA A 60 1.83 -19.01 -21.50
N GLY A 61 1.89 -20.29 -21.81
CA GLY A 61 2.28 -20.74 -23.15
C GLY A 61 1.34 -20.30 -24.28
N ASP A 62 0.09 -19.95 -23.97
CA ASP A 62 -0.88 -19.37 -24.91
C ASP A 62 -0.67 -17.86 -25.15
N GLY A 63 0.13 -17.18 -24.32
CA GLY A 63 0.36 -15.74 -24.40
C GLY A 63 -0.80 -14.86 -23.96
N GLU A 64 -1.86 -15.43 -23.37
CA GLU A 64 -3.08 -14.70 -23.00
C GLU A 64 -3.20 -14.43 -21.50
N SER A 65 -2.37 -15.06 -20.69
CA SER A 65 -2.28 -14.81 -19.25
C SER A 65 -0.84 -14.72 -18.78
N ALA A 66 -0.62 -14.02 -17.64
CA ALA A 66 0.69 -13.90 -17.01
C ALA A 66 0.54 -13.74 -15.51
N ARG A 67 1.61 -14.07 -14.80
CA ARG A 67 1.76 -13.79 -13.36
C ARG A 67 3.01 -12.98 -13.15
N GLY A 68 2.95 -12.09 -12.17
CA GLY A 68 4.11 -11.30 -11.79
C GLY A 68 4.19 -11.13 -10.28
N ILE A 69 5.41 -11.12 -9.77
CA ILE A 69 5.70 -10.81 -8.36
C ILE A 69 6.82 -9.77 -8.29
N TRP A 70 6.66 -8.82 -7.36
CA TRP A 70 7.61 -7.74 -7.13
C TRP A 70 7.84 -7.58 -5.64
N TYR A 71 9.08 -7.32 -5.25
CA TYR A 71 9.36 -6.76 -3.94
C TYR A 71 9.10 -5.25 -3.97
N SER A 72 8.58 -4.73 -2.87
CA SER A 72 8.36 -3.30 -2.71
C SER A 72 8.97 -2.82 -1.40
N ARG A 73 9.79 -1.78 -1.50
CA ARG A 73 10.36 -1.06 -0.36
C ARG A 73 9.76 0.33 -0.35
N GLY A 74 8.61 0.43 0.26
CA GLY A 74 7.82 1.64 0.26
C GLY A 74 8.04 2.54 1.46
N THR A 75 7.65 3.77 1.28
CA THR A 75 7.49 4.75 2.34
C THR A 75 6.20 5.50 2.14
N TYR A 76 5.51 5.77 3.22
CA TYR A 76 4.39 6.70 3.17
C TYR A 76 4.33 7.53 4.44
N ASN A 77 3.51 8.56 4.45
CA ASN A 77 3.27 9.34 5.64
C ASN A 77 1.77 9.64 5.80
N ASP A 78 1.33 9.56 7.04
CA ASP A 78 0.06 10.10 7.46
C ASP A 78 0.25 11.50 8.03
N LEU A 79 -0.67 12.39 7.70
CA LEU A 79 -0.68 13.73 8.26
C LEU A 79 -1.44 13.70 9.59
N THR A 80 -0.73 14.03 10.66
CA THR A 80 -1.29 14.12 12.01
C THR A 80 -1.25 15.55 12.53
N PRO A 81 -1.98 15.92 13.60
CA PRO A 81 -1.92 17.25 14.21
C PRO A 81 -0.53 17.65 14.68
N GLN A 82 0.24 16.64 15.09
CA GLN A 82 1.58 16.84 15.60
C GLN A 82 2.62 16.90 14.47
N GLY A 83 2.18 16.71 13.23
CA GLY A 83 3.00 16.70 12.04
C GLY A 83 2.91 15.37 11.26
N PRO A 84 3.68 15.21 10.20
CA PRO A 84 3.69 13.99 9.41
C PRO A 84 4.26 12.83 10.23
N LEU A 85 3.55 11.70 10.23
CA LEU A 85 4.03 10.43 10.76
C LEU A 85 4.47 9.55 9.60
N ALA A 86 5.78 9.39 9.44
CA ALA A 86 6.36 8.60 8.37
C ALA A 86 6.45 7.12 8.74
N PHE A 87 6.25 6.26 7.73
CA PHE A 87 6.32 4.81 7.85
C PHE A 87 7.26 4.22 6.82
N TRP A 88 7.91 3.12 7.20
CA TRP A 88 8.53 2.17 6.31
C TRP A 88 7.59 1.01 6.05
N GLU A 89 7.42 0.65 4.81
CA GLU A 89 6.65 -0.51 4.40
C GLU A 89 7.48 -1.37 3.45
N LEU A 90 7.69 -2.63 3.83
CA LEU A 90 8.31 -3.62 2.98
C LEU A 90 7.32 -4.74 2.73
N GLY A 91 7.25 -5.20 1.50
CA GLY A 91 6.31 -6.25 1.15
C GLY A 91 6.46 -6.72 -0.28
N ILE A 92 5.42 -7.37 -0.73
CA ILE A 92 5.36 -8.03 -2.03
C ILE A 92 4.06 -7.66 -2.71
N TYR A 93 4.15 -7.34 -3.99
CA TYR A 93 3.01 -7.29 -4.90
C TYR A 93 2.97 -8.55 -5.74
N ALA A 94 1.85 -9.26 -5.75
CA ALA A 94 1.59 -10.38 -6.63
C ALA A 94 0.40 -10.04 -7.53
N CYS A 95 0.59 -10.20 -8.84
CA CYS A 95 -0.41 -9.86 -9.85
C CYS A 95 -0.65 -11.02 -10.79
N ASP A 96 -1.93 -11.28 -11.09
CA ASP A 96 -2.33 -12.01 -12.28
C ASP A 96 -2.78 -11.03 -13.36
N PHE A 97 -2.40 -11.31 -14.57
CA PHE A 97 -2.74 -10.51 -15.74
C PHE A 97 -3.49 -11.36 -16.77
N VAL A 98 -4.37 -10.70 -17.50
CA VAL A 98 -5.07 -11.27 -18.64
C VAL A 98 -4.93 -10.35 -19.84
N ARG A 99 -4.87 -10.93 -21.04
CA ARG A 99 -4.83 -10.17 -22.28
C ARG A 99 -6.23 -10.10 -22.88
N GLU A 100 -6.77 -8.90 -22.98
CA GLU A 100 -8.07 -8.62 -23.57
C GLU A 100 -7.90 -7.53 -24.64
N ASP A 101 -8.45 -7.76 -25.83
CA ASP A 101 -8.35 -6.83 -26.97
C ASP A 101 -6.90 -6.41 -27.29
N GLY A 102 -5.96 -7.34 -27.17
CA GLY A 102 -4.55 -7.11 -27.39
C GLY A 102 -3.82 -6.31 -26.30
N GLN A 103 -4.48 -5.99 -25.22
CA GLN A 103 -3.92 -5.22 -24.08
C GLN A 103 -3.84 -6.08 -22.83
N TRP A 104 -2.74 -5.94 -22.10
CA TRP A 104 -2.60 -6.54 -20.77
C TRP A 104 -3.40 -5.75 -19.75
N LYS A 105 -4.19 -6.46 -18.95
CA LYS A 105 -4.96 -5.91 -17.84
C LYS A 105 -4.66 -6.67 -16.57
N VAL A 106 -4.70 -5.97 -15.43
CA VAL A 106 -4.59 -6.61 -14.12
C VAL A 106 -5.91 -7.32 -13.83
N LEU A 107 -5.83 -8.63 -13.61
CA LEU A 107 -6.94 -9.46 -13.19
C LEU A 107 -7.05 -9.54 -11.67
N HIS A 108 -5.92 -9.82 -11.01
CA HIS A 108 -5.80 -9.83 -9.56
C HIS A 108 -4.59 -9.02 -9.12
N LEU A 109 -4.73 -8.32 -8.01
CA LEU A 109 -3.65 -7.62 -7.32
C LEU A 109 -3.71 -7.97 -5.85
N LEU A 110 -2.63 -8.53 -5.34
CA LEU A 110 -2.44 -8.84 -3.93
C LEU A 110 -1.21 -8.08 -3.42
N GLN A 111 -1.38 -7.33 -2.36
CA GLN A 111 -0.30 -6.71 -1.61
C GLN A 111 -0.13 -7.46 -0.30
N LEU A 112 1.06 -7.95 -0.03
CA LEU A 112 1.43 -8.63 1.20
C LEU A 112 2.48 -7.78 1.91
N THR A 113 2.17 -7.30 3.10
CA THR A 113 3.08 -6.49 3.89
C THR A 113 3.89 -7.38 4.82
N ASP A 114 5.21 -7.34 4.70
CA ASP A 114 6.14 -8.06 5.57
C ASP A 114 6.58 -7.22 6.77
N ILE A 115 6.88 -5.96 6.54
CA ILE A 115 7.31 -5.00 7.57
C ILE A 115 6.49 -3.73 7.41
N HIS A 116 5.96 -3.27 8.53
CA HIS A 116 5.27 -2.00 8.61
C HIS A 116 5.64 -1.34 9.93
N THR A 117 6.42 -0.28 9.89
CA THR A 117 6.96 0.36 11.10
C THR A 117 7.04 1.88 10.96
N PRO A 118 6.69 2.63 12.02
CA PRO A 118 6.93 4.06 12.05
C PRO A 118 8.42 4.38 11.89
N GLY A 119 8.73 5.45 11.17
CA GLY A 119 10.11 5.85 10.84
C GLY A 119 11.04 6.12 12.03
N GLY A 120 10.47 6.38 13.21
CA GLY A 120 11.24 6.58 14.45
C GLY A 120 11.43 5.31 15.28
N ARG A 121 10.99 4.14 14.80
CA ARG A 121 11.11 2.86 15.52
C ARG A 121 11.90 1.84 14.73
N SER A 122 12.48 0.86 15.43
CA SER A 122 13.14 -0.28 14.81
C SER A 122 12.11 -1.32 14.38
N TRP A 123 12.22 -1.83 13.16
CA TRP A 123 11.45 -2.99 12.69
C TRP A 123 11.80 -4.29 13.44
N GLY A 124 12.91 -4.30 14.17
CA GLY A 124 13.36 -5.41 15.01
C GLY A 124 12.91 -5.30 16.46
N ASP A 125 12.08 -4.33 16.83
CA ASP A 125 11.57 -4.24 18.19
C ASP A 125 10.71 -5.46 18.54
N PRO A 126 10.98 -6.14 19.68
CA PRO A 126 10.33 -7.40 20.03
C PRO A 126 8.84 -7.26 20.38
N LYS A 127 8.35 -6.05 20.51
CA LYS A 127 6.94 -5.76 20.71
C LYS A 127 6.45 -4.96 19.51
N PRO A 128 5.79 -5.59 18.53
CA PRO A 128 4.93 -4.85 17.63
C PRO A 128 3.82 -4.25 18.48
N GLU A 129 4.03 -3.03 18.94
CA GLU A 129 2.89 -2.30 19.46
C GLU A 129 1.90 -2.15 18.30
N PRO A 130 0.60 -2.41 18.56
CA PRO A 130 -0.42 -2.00 17.62
C PRO A 130 -0.14 -0.55 17.27
N PHE A 131 -0.46 -0.15 16.05
CA PHE A 131 -0.33 1.23 15.59
C PHE A 131 -0.57 2.17 16.76
N PRO A 132 0.32 3.10 17.06
CA PRO A 132 0.05 4.05 18.11
C PRO A 132 -1.34 4.60 17.81
N ASN A 133 -2.25 4.51 18.77
CA ASN A 133 -3.51 5.23 18.67
C ASN A 133 -3.12 6.66 18.40
N LEU A 134 -3.16 7.04 17.14
CA LEU A 134 -2.93 8.42 16.76
C LEU A 134 -4.00 9.20 17.51
N PRO A 135 -3.63 10.22 18.29
CA PRO A 135 -4.63 11.01 18.97
C PRO A 135 -5.65 11.43 17.93
N GLU A 136 -6.93 11.14 18.21
CA GLU A 136 -8.01 11.55 17.32
C GLU A 136 -7.79 13.02 17.02
N PHE A 137 -7.64 13.32 15.76
CA PHE A 137 -7.57 14.69 15.30
C PHE A 137 -8.93 15.28 15.56
N ASP A 138 -9.01 16.30 16.38
CA ASP A 138 -10.22 17.11 16.43
C ASP A 138 -10.38 17.77 15.05
N GLY A 139 -11.21 17.14 14.20
CA GLY A 139 -11.46 17.55 12.82
C GLY A 139 -10.74 16.77 11.72
N ALA A 140 -9.87 15.81 12.00
CA ALA A 140 -9.38 14.89 10.97
C ALA A 140 -10.46 13.87 10.63
N VAL A 141 -10.60 13.60 9.36
CA VAL A 141 -11.51 12.56 8.87
C VAL A 141 -10.69 11.27 8.76
N PRO A 142 -10.93 10.27 9.64
CA PRO A 142 -10.22 8.99 9.53
C PRO A 142 -10.61 8.32 8.23
N PHE A 143 -9.63 7.73 7.54
CA PHE A 143 -9.93 6.89 6.38
C PHE A 143 -10.70 5.65 6.83
N THR A 144 -11.90 5.50 6.32
CA THR A 144 -12.69 4.29 6.50
C THR A 144 -12.77 3.56 5.16
N ALA A 145 -12.03 2.46 5.05
CA ALA A 145 -12.14 1.59 3.89
C ALA A 145 -13.55 0.98 3.80
N PRO A 146 -14.11 0.80 2.60
CA PRO A 146 -15.30 -0.02 2.43
C PRO A 146 -15.07 -1.44 2.96
N GLU A 147 -16.13 -2.12 3.38
CA GLU A 147 -16.04 -3.52 3.81
C GLU A 147 -15.43 -4.39 2.72
N PRO A 148 -14.45 -5.25 3.05
CA PRO A 148 -13.87 -6.18 2.10
C PRO A 148 -14.94 -7.13 1.53
N THR A 149 -14.90 -7.37 0.23
CA THR A 149 -15.85 -8.29 -0.43
C THR A 149 -15.38 -9.74 -0.44
N VAL A 150 -14.17 -10.00 0.01
CA VAL A 150 -13.56 -11.33 0.20
C VAL A 150 -12.76 -11.32 1.48
N PRO A 151 -12.59 -12.47 2.15
CA PRO A 151 -11.72 -12.57 3.32
C PRO A 151 -10.31 -12.04 2.99
N GLU A 152 -9.74 -11.31 3.93
CA GLU A 152 -8.35 -10.88 3.80
C GLU A 152 -7.42 -12.11 3.80
N VAL A 153 -6.46 -12.09 2.88
CA VAL A 153 -5.32 -13.02 2.95
C VAL A 153 -4.35 -12.41 3.96
N LEU A 154 -4.54 -12.78 5.22
CA LEU A 154 -3.67 -12.30 6.29
C LEU A 154 -2.32 -13.00 6.19
N ARG A 155 -1.31 -12.25 5.76
CA ARG A 155 0.06 -12.58 6.05
C ARG A 155 0.47 -11.78 7.28
N GLU A 156 0.80 -12.49 8.34
CA GLU A 156 1.32 -11.80 9.52
C GLU A 156 2.64 -11.12 9.18
N ALA A 157 2.74 -9.85 9.49
CA ALA A 157 3.98 -9.10 9.34
C ALA A 157 5.12 -9.75 10.15
N TYR A 158 6.36 -9.49 9.73
CA TYR A 158 7.54 -9.98 10.43
C TYR A 158 7.60 -9.47 11.87
N TYR A 159 7.98 -10.37 12.78
CA TYR A 159 8.47 -9.99 14.10
C TYR A 159 9.63 -10.92 14.51
N PRO A 160 10.54 -10.50 15.41
CA PRO A 160 11.77 -11.25 15.70
C PRO A 160 11.57 -12.66 16.25
N GLY A 161 10.41 -12.98 16.79
CA GLY A 161 10.09 -14.31 17.33
C GLY A 161 9.61 -15.33 16.30
N ARG A 162 9.51 -14.95 15.02
CA ARG A 162 9.01 -15.82 13.95
C ARG A 162 9.99 -15.92 12.80
N PRO A 163 10.24 -17.13 12.28
CA PRO A 163 11.04 -17.28 11.06
C PRO A 163 10.41 -16.52 9.88
N PHE A 164 11.22 -15.80 9.14
CA PHE A 164 10.80 -15.18 7.90
C PHE A 164 10.70 -16.23 6.80
N ALA A 165 9.54 -16.33 6.17
CA ALA A 165 9.32 -17.20 5.02
C ALA A 165 9.33 -16.35 3.74
N PRO A 166 10.33 -16.47 2.87
CA PRO A 166 10.35 -15.73 1.61
C PRO A 166 9.23 -16.19 0.66
N LEU A 167 8.68 -15.27 -0.12
CA LEU A 167 7.78 -15.56 -1.23
C LEU A 167 8.33 -14.87 -2.50
N PRO A 168 8.32 -15.53 -3.65
CA PRO A 168 7.99 -16.96 -3.82
C PRO A 168 8.96 -17.84 -3.06
N GLU A 169 8.56 -19.10 -2.82
CA GLU A 169 9.51 -20.08 -2.27
C GLU A 169 10.77 -20.13 -3.15
N PRO A 170 11.97 -20.20 -2.54
CA PRO A 170 13.19 -20.34 -3.30
C PRO A 170 13.12 -21.57 -4.23
N PRO A 171 13.63 -21.50 -5.46
CA PRO A 171 13.66 -22.66 -6.33
C PRO A 171 14.51 -23.77 -5.69
N VAL A 172 14.10 -25.01 -5.92
CA VAL A 172 14.90 -26.15 -5.50
C VAL A 172 16.23 -26.10 -6.26
N PRO A 173 17.38 -26.16 -5.55
CA PRO A 173 18.69 -26.15 -6.22
C PRO A 173 18.81 -27.27 -7.26
N TYR A 174 19.44 -26.99 -8.37
CA TYR A 174 19.75 -28.02 -9.36
C TYR A 174 20.66 -29.08 -8.74
N GLU A 175 20.36 -30.35 -8.99
CA GLU A 175 21.23 -31.45 -8.55
C GLU A 175 22.52 -31.55 -9.38
N THR A 176 22.44 -31.07 -10.63
CA THR A 176 23.58 -31.04 -11.57
C THR A 176 23.52 -29.77 -12.41
N LEU A 177 24.67 -29.24 -12.77
CA LEU A 177 24.81 -28.16 -13.77
C LEU A 177 24.90 -28.79 -15.16
#